data_9889e7806ca62531304ad725e1ed47d8
#
_entry.id   9889e7806ca62531304ad725e1ed47d8
#
_cell.length_a   1.000
_cell.length_b   1.000
_cell.length_c   1.000
_cell.angle_alpha   90.00
_cell.angle_beta   90.00
_cell.angle_gamma   90.00
#
_symmetry.space_group_name_H-M   'P 1'
#
loop_
_entity.id
_entity.type
_entity.pdbx_description
1 polymer ?
#
loop_
_entity_poly.entity_id
_entity_poly.type
_entity_poly.pdbx_seq_one_letter_code
_entity_poly.pdbx_strand_id
1 'polypeptide(L)'
;MSDKILRAIARNAGIQISAASTTGIVERAREIHNTTPLATAALGRTLTITSIMGSQLKVEDGSVTVQIKGNGPLGTIVCVGESDGCVRGYLQNPAADLPLRPDGKLNVGGGVGRGYLMVIKDIGLKDPVTGTVALVDGEIAEDLTRYFAESEQIPSACALGVLVDTDCTVKCAGGWLVQLMPGVKDADIDRLEANLAKLEPMTAMLDKGMSLEEIISAVLDGFEVDFLQTEEIGYRCACSREKVERALISLGKTELSKMIAEQEKSEVTCQFCDKIYRFSRDQLQELLTHAVEKK
;
A
#
# COMPACT_ATOMS: atom_id res chain seq x y z
N MET A 1 6.02 10.53 -16.09
CA MET A 1 5.31 11.52 -15.24
C MET A 1 5.76 11.25 -13.82
N SER A 2 5.91 12.29 -12.96
CA SER A 2 6.19 12.07 -11.53
C SER A 2 4.95 11.51 -10.84
N ASP A 3 5.15 10.60 -9.90
CA ASP A 3 4.07 10.07 -9.08
C ASP A 3 3.57 11.15 -8.12
N LYS A 4 2.27 11.30 -8.00
CA LYS A 4 1.66 12.35 -7.19
C LYS A 4 0.30 11.94 -6.61
N ILE A 5 -0.07 12.57 -5.51
CA ILE A 5 -1.42 12.53 -4.94
C ILE A 5 -2.04 13.92 -5.13
N LEU A 6 -3.28 13.94 -5.58
CA LEU A 6 -4.12 15.15 -5.64
C LEU A 6 -5.34 14.95 -4.76
N ARG A 7 -5.60 15.93 -3.89
CA ARG A 7 -6.79 15.94 -3.03
C ARG A 7 -7.76 17.01 -3.50
N ALA A 8 -9.05 16.67 -3.40
CA ALA A 8 -10.12 17.60 -3.69
C ALA A 8 -11.33 17.34 -2.79
N ILE A 9 -12.20 18.34 -2.71
CA ILE A 9 -13.50 18.23 -2.04
C ILE A 9 -14.62 18.71 -2.95
N ALA A 10 -15.78 18.08 -2.85
CA ALA A 10 -16.99 18.62 -3.42
C ALA A 10 -17.53 19.70 -2.49
N ARG A 11 -17.53 20.95 -2.96
CA ARG A 11 -17.97 22.11 -2.18
C ARG A 11 -19.43 21.91 -1.74
N ASN A 12 -19.70 22.13 -0.45
CA ASN A 12 -21.01 22.03 0.16
C ASN A 12 -21.69 20.63 0.13
N ALA A 13 -21.00 19.60 -0.35
CA ALA A 13 -21.53 18.22 -0.39
C ALA A 13 -20.94 17.30 0.68
N GLY A 14 -19.85 17.70 1.36
CA GLY A 14 -19.21 16.86 2.37
C GLY A 14 -18.54 15.61 1.81
N ILE A 15 -18.13 15.63 0.54
CA ILE A 15 -17.44 14.53 -0.15
C ILE A 15 -15.99 14.93 -0.36
N GLN A 16 -15.06 14.09 0.07
CA GLN A 16 -13.64 14.28 -0.19
C GLN A 16 -13.09 13.16 -1.06
N ILE A 17 -12.11 13.47 -1.89
CA ILE A 17 -11.43 12.53 -2.76
C ILE A 17 -9.92 12.73 -2.70
N SER A 18 -9.19 11.62 -2.67
CA SER A 18 -7.74 11.59 -2.90
C SER A 18 -7.48 10.68 -4.11
N ALA A 19 -6.86 11.19 -5.15
CA ALA A 19 -6.45 10.40 -6.31
C ALA A 19 -4.93 10.39 -6.45
N ALA A 20 -4.36 9.25 -6.85
CA ALA A 20 -2.93 9.09 -6.99
C ALA A 20 -2.56 8.45 -8.33
N SER A 21 -1.47 8.94 -8.93
CA SER A 21 -0.70 8.20 -9.93
C SER A 21 0.53 7.61 -9.26
N THR A 22 0.79 6.33 -9.47
CA THR A 22 1.82 5.57 -8.75
C THR A 22 2.63 4.66 -9.67
N THR A 23 2.70 5.00 -10.96
CA THR A 23 3.38 4.17 -11.97
C THR A 23 4.85 3.92 -11.64
N GLY A 24 5.58 4.98 -11.28
CA GLY A 24 7.00 4.89 -10.91
C GLY A 24 7.21 4.13 -9.58
N ILE A 25 6.31 4.31 -8.60
CA ILE A 25 6.35 3.57 -7.33
C ILE A 25 6.20 2.07 -7.59
N VAL A 26 5.21 1.68 -8.40
CA VAL A 26 4.92 0.27 -8.67
C VAL A 26 6.00 -0.37 -9.53
N GLU A 27 6.50 0.35 -10.55
CA GLU A 27 7.63 -0.13 -11.35
C GLU A 27 8.88 -0.31 -10.49
N ARG A 28 9.17 0.64 -9.58
CA ARG A 28 10.29 0.51 -8.67
C ARG A 28 10.17 -0.69 -7.75
N ALA A 29 8.98 -0.98 -7.23
CA ALA A 29 8.72 -2.17 -6.43
C ALA A 29 8.91 -3.46 -7.26
N ARG A 30 8.43 -3.47 -8.51
CA ARG A 30 8.60 -4.58 -9.45
C ARG A 30 10.09 -4.89 -9.67
N GLU A 31 10.89 -3.87 -9.95
CA GLU A 31 12.34 -4.02 -10.15
C GLU A 31 13.05 -4.58 -8.92
N ILE A 32 12.75 -4.03 -7.72
CA ILE A 32 13.37 -4.45 -6.46
C ILE A 32 13.07 -5.93 -6.19
N HIS A 33 11.80 -6.33 -6.30
CA HIS A 33 11.35 -7.66 -5.87
C HIS A 33 11.24 -8.67 -7.02
N ASN A 34 11.52 -8.24 -8.26
CA ASN A 34 11.39 -9.06 -9.46
C ASN A 34 10.04 -9.80 -9.53
N THR A 35 8.95 -9.03 -9.38
CA THR A 35 7.59 -9.58 -9.29
C THR A 35 7.03 -9.99 -10.64
N THR A 36 6.25 -11.08 -10.67
CA THR A 36 5.40 -11.46 -11.82
C THR A 36 4.32 -10.40 -12.06
N PRO A 37 3.64 -10.37 -13.21
CA PRO A 37 2.53 -9.46 -13.48
C PRO A 37 1.43 -9.52 -12.41
N LEU A 38 1.07 -10.72 -11.96
CA LEU A 38 0.08 -10.92 -10.89
C LEU A 38 0.53 -10.29 -9.57
N ALA A 39 1.76 -10.58 -9.15
CA ALA A 39 2.34 -10.05 -7.93
C ALA A 39 2.52 -8.53 -7.99
N THR A 40 2.91 -8.00 -9.18
CA THR A 40 3.01 -6.56 -9.44
C THR A 40 1.66 -5.86 -9.28
N ALA A 41 0.58 -6.45 -9.82
CA ALA A 41 -0.76 -5.88 -9.70
C ALA A 41 -1.24 -5.86 -8.24
N ALA A 42 -1.05 -6.95 -7.50
CA ALA A 42 -1.46 -7.03 -6.10
C ALA A 42 -0.66 -6.06 -5.20
N LEU A 43 0.68 -6.08 -5.33
CA LEU A 43 1.56 -5.19 -4.57
C LEU A 43 1.31 -3.72 -4.93
N GLY A 44 1.17 -3.40 -6.21
CA GLY A 44 0.96 -2.05 -6.70
C GLY A 44 -0.36 -1.43 -6.25
N ARG A 45 -1.47 -2.18 -6.27
CA ARG A 45 -2.75 -1.72 -5.70
C ARG A 45 -2.61 -1.43 -4.20
N THR A 46 -1.93 -2.31 -3.46
CA THR A 46 -1.71 -2.12 -2.02
C THR A 46 -0.80 -0.91 -1.75
N LEU A 47 0.28 -0.73 -2.52
CA LEU A 47 1.14 0.45 -2.43
C LEU A 47 0.37 1.75 -2.67
N THR A 48 -0.47 1.78 -3.72
CA THR A 48 -1.26 2.96 -4.08
C THR A 48 -2.17 3.41 -2.94
N ILE A 49 -2.98 2.50 -2.41
CA ILE A 49 -3.90 2.87 -1.33
C ILE A 49 -3.15 3.19 -0.02
N THR A 50 -2.04 2.49 0.25
CA THR A 50 -1.22 2.75 1.44
C THR A 50 -0.58 4.14 1.36
N SER A 51 -0.13 4.58 0.18
CA SER A 51 0.36 5.94 -0.06
C SER A 51 -0.73 6.99 0.19
N ILE A 52 -1.94 6.78 -0.35
CA ILE A 52 -3.10 7.67 -0.10
C ILE A 52 -3.42 7.73 1.41
N MET A 53 -3.48 6.60 2.09
CA MET A 53 -3.78 6.54 3.53
C MET A 53 -2.68 7.20 4.37
N GLY A 54 -1.41 7.01 4.00
CA GLY A 54 -0.27 7.67 4.64
C GLY A 54 -0.40 9.18 4.56
N SER A 55 -0.61 9.70 3.35
CA SER A 55 -0.74 11.13 3.09
C SER A 55 -1.93 11.80 3.82
N GLN A 56 -2.92 11.03 4.29
CA GLN A 56 -4.04 11.54 5.09
C GLN A 56 -3.72 11.67 6.57
N LEU A 57 -2.58 11.14 7.04
CA LEU A 57 -2.17 11.27 8.45
C LEU A 57 -1.83 12.73 8.76
N LYS A 58 -2.31 13.21 9.92
CA LYS A 58 -2.10 14.59 10.38
C LYS A 58 -0.90 14.75 11.33
N VAL A 59 -0.09 13.70 11.45
CA VAL A 59 1.08 13.62 12.34
C VAL A 59 2.32 13.56 11.48
N GLU A 60 3.30 14.45 11.72
CA GLU A 60 4.47 14.64 10.86
C GLU A 60 5.28 13.36 10.64
N ASP A 61 5.54 12.58 11.65
CA ASP A 61 6.26 11.29 11.56
C ASP A 61 5.31 10.08 11.60
N GLY A 62 4.03 10.28 11.26
CA GLY A 62 3.04 9.23 11.26
C GLY A 62 3.27 8.21 10.15
N SER A 63 2.87 6.97 10.40
CA SER A 63 2.90 5.92 9.39
C SER A 63 1.66 5.04 9.42
N VAL A 64 1.31 4.48 8.27
CA VAL A 64 0.26 3.47 8.15
C VAL A 64 0.86 2.21 7.53
N THR A 65 0.61 1.06 8.18
CA THR A 65 0.95 -0.24 7.62
C THR A 65 -0.33 -0.95 7.19
N VAL A 66 -0.39 -1.33 5.92
CA VAL A 66 -1.45 -2.18 5.38
C VAL A 66 -0.87 -3.58 5.19
N GLN A 67 -1.45 -4.56 5.86
CA GLN A 67 -1.09 -5.96 5.74
C GLN A 67 -2.27 -6.77 5.23
N ILE A 68 -2.09 -7.47 4.12
CA ILE A 68 -3.06 -8.40 3.56
C ILE A 68 -2.50 -9.81 3.74
N LYS A 69 -3.20 -10.64 4.50
CA LYS A 69 -2.82 -12.02 4.73
C LYS A 69 -3.90 -12.96 4.21
N GLY A 70 -3.65 -13.49 3.04
CA GLY A 70 -4.52 -14.47 2.40
C GLY A 70 -3.91 -15.88 2.38
N ASN A 71 -4.71 -16.87 2.00
CA ASN A 71 -4.28 -18.26 1.82
C ASN A 71 -3.95 -18.57 0.35
N GLY A 72 -3.92 -17.56 -0.52
CA GLY A 72 -3.53 -17.71 -1.92
C GLY A 72 -2.01 -17.75 -2.11
N PRO A 73 -1.54 -18.02 -3.34
CA PRO A 73 -0.12 -18.23 -3.63
C PRO A 73 0.76 -16.98 -3.43
N LEU A 74 0.22 -15.77 -3.44
CA LEU A 74 0.98 -14.54 -3.19
C LEU A 74 1.48 -14.46 -1.73
N GLY A 75 0.81 -15.14 -0.80
CA GLY A 75 1.12 -15.06 0.61
C GLY A 75 0.77 -13.69 1.21
N THR A 76 1.58 -13.25 2.17
CA THR A 76 1.35 -11.97 2.86
C THR A 76 1.89 -10.79 2.05
N ILE A 77 1.10 -9.74 1.89
CA ILE A 77 1.50 -8.44 1.32
C ILE A 77 1.61 -7.44 2.46
N VAL A 78 2.69 -6.68 2.52
CA VAL A 78 2.93 -5.65 3.54
C VAL A 78 3.38 -4.37 2.86
N CYS A 79 2.63 -3.28 3.07
CA CYS A 79 2.99 -1.95 2.61
C CYS A 79 2.99 -0.97 3.78
N VAL A 80 3.92 -0.02 3.77
CA VAL A 80 4.05 1.04 4.79
C VAL A 80 4.08 2.37 4.08
N GLY A 81 3.13 3.24 4.39
CA GLY A 81 3.04 4.62 3.91
C GLY A 81 3.38 5.60 5.03
N GLU A 82 4.14 6.61 4.70
CA GLU A 82 4.51 7.70 5.59
C GLU A 82 3.53 8.89 5.42
N SER A 83 3.53 9.81 6.37
CA SER A 83 2.64 10.99 6.35
C SER A 83 2.88 11.94 5.15
N ASP A 84 4.04 11.86 4.52
CA ASP A 84 4.35 12.59 3.27
C ASP A 84 3.94 11.83 2.00
N GLY A 85 3.19 10.74 2.12
CA GLY A 85 2.72 9.93 1.01
C GLY A 85 3.76 8.99 0.38
N CYS A 86 5.04 9.07 0.78
CA CYS A 86 6.04 8.09 0.36
C CYS A 86 5.69 6.71 0.90
N VAL A 87 5.97 5.67 0.10
CA VAL A 87 5.54 4.32 0.43
C VAL A 87 6.62 3.28 0.12
N ARG A 88 6.59 2.17 0.81
CA ARG A 88 7.38 0.96 0.55
C ARG A 88 6.54 -0.28 0.81
N GLY A 89 6.85 -1.38 0.15
CA GLY A 89 6.12 -2.61 0.37
C GLY A 89 6.84 -3.81 -0.21
N TYR A 90 6.40 -4.98 0.19
CA TYR A 90 6.84 -6.27 -0.34
C TYR A 90 5.71 -7.29 -0.24
N LEU A 91 5.88 -8.41 -0.90
CA LEU A 91 5.01 -9.58 -0.74
C LEU A 91 5.86 -10.84 -0.56
N GLN A 92 5.27 -11.84 0.07
CA GLN A 92 5.97 -13.04 0.49
C GLN A 92 6.47 -13.88 -0.70
N ASN A 93 5.66 -14.00 -1.75
CA ASN A 93 5.96 -14.84 -2.91
C ASN A 93 5.91 -14.02 -4.22
N PRO A 94 6.97 -13.25 -4.54
CA PRO A 94 6.99 -12.34 -5.69
C PRO A 94 6.95 -13.08 -7.03
N ALA A 95 7.34 -14.35 -7.07
CA ALA A 95 7.31 -15.19 -8.26
C ALA A 95 5.98 -15.95 -8.46
N ALA A 96 5.01 -15.77 -7.56
CA ALA A 96 3.71 -16.43 -7.70
C ALA A 96 2.95 -15.89 -8.92
N ASP A 97 2.33 -16.79 -9.67
CA ASP A 97 1.52 -16.45 -10.84
C ASP A 97 0.30 -17.36 -10.92
N LEU A 98 -0.71 -16.92 -11.65
CA LEU A 98 -1.94 -17.67 -11.93
C LEU A 98 -2.39 -17.40 -13.38
N PRO A 99 -3.11 -18.35 -13.99
CA PRO A 99 -3.76 -18.08 -15.27
C PRO A 99 -4.65 -16.84 -15.21
N LEU A 100 -4.73 -16.14 -16.34
CA LEU A 100 -5.66 -15.02 -16.48
C LEU A 100 -7.10 -15.47 -16.23
N ARG A 101 -7.90 -14.54 -15.75
CA ARG A 101 -9.36 -14.74 -15.64
C ARG A 101 -9.98 -14.89 -17.05
N PRO A 102 -11.20 -15.45 -17.16
CA PRO A 102 -11.90 -15.58 -18.46
C PRO A 102 -12.10 -14.24 -19.19
N ASP A 103 -12.12 -13.12 -18.45
CA ASP A 103 -12.21 -11.76 -18.99
C ASP A 103 -10.85 -11.18 -19.43
N GLY A 104 -9.78 -11.97 -19.39
CA GLY A 104 -8.43 -11.58 -19.79
C GLY A 104 -7.65 -10.79 -18.73
N LYS A 105 -8.22 -10.56 -17.54
CA LYS A 105 -7.56 -9.82 -16.46
C LYS A 105 -6.73 -10.73 -15.56
N LEU A 106 -5.77 -10.14 -14.88
CA LEU A 106 -4.99 -10.80 -13.81
C LEU A 106 -5.92 -11.22 -12.67
N ASN A 107 -5.74 -12.43 -12.16
CA ASN A 107 -6.56 -13.01 -11.09
C ASN A 107 -6.01 -12.64 -9.71
N VAL A 108 -6.05 -11.35 -9.36
CA VAL A 108 -5.49 -10.85 -8.10
C VAL A 108 -6.20 -11.47 -6.90
N GLY A 109 -7.54 -11.51 -6.92
CA GLY A 109 -8.33 -12.13 -5.86
C GLY A 109 -7.98 -13.60 -5.63
N GLY A 110 -7.78 -14.39 -6.70
CA GLY A 110 -7.28 -15.77 -6.60
C GLY A 110 -5.85 -15.85 -6.07
N GLY A 111 -5.01 -14.87 -6.42
CA GLY A 111 -3.64 -14.75 -5.94
C GLY A 111 -3.54 -14.47 -4.44
N VAL A 112 -4.42 -13.63 -3.93
CA VAL A 112 -4.53 -13.29 -2.49
C VAL A 112 -5.28 -14.39 -1.74
N GLY A 113 -6.41 -14.85 -2.26
CA GLY A 113 -7.27 -15.85 -1.62
C GLY A 113 -8.07 -15.30 -0.45
N ARG A 114 -8.56 -16.20 0.43
CA ARG A 114 -9.32 -15.84 1.62
C ARG A 114 -8.42 -15.50 2.78
N GLY A 115 -8.81 -14.54 3.60
CA GLY A 115 -8.01 -14.14 4.75
C GLY A 115 -8.50 -12.85 5.38
N TYR A 116 -7.57 -12.01 5.81
CA TYR A 116 -7.89 -10.75 6.44
C TYR A 116 -6.93 -9.62 5.99
N LEU A 117 -7.47 -8.41 6.08
CA LEU A 117 -6.75 -7.16 5.93
C LEU A 117 -6.61 -6.52 7.30
N MET A 118 -5.39 -6.11 7.63
CA MET A 118 -5.07 -5.40 8.87
C MET A 118 -4.41 -4.07 8.52
N VAL A 119 -4.87 -3.01 9.17
CA VAL A 119 -4.28 -1.67 9.07
C VAL A 119 -3.78 -1.27 10.44
N ILE A 120 -2.53 -0.83 10.52
CA ILE A 120 -1.87 -0.35 11.73
C ILE A 120 -1.48 1.10 11.49
N LYS A 121 -1.98 2.02 12.31
CA LYS A 121 -1.65 3.45 12.24
C LYS A 121 -0.80 3.82 13.43
N ASP A 122 0.45 4.20 13.18
CA ASP A 122 1.31 4.85 14.17
C ASP A 122 1.16 6.36 14.02
N ILE A 123 0.49 6.95 14.97
CA ILE A 123 0.18 8.39 15.01
C ILE A 123 0.76 9.06 16.25
N GLY A 124 1.87 8.49 16.77
CA GLY A 124 2.56 9.03 17.95
C GLY A 124 1.88 8.73 19.28
N LEU A 125 0.90 7.83 19.32
CA LEU A 125 0.33 7.33 20.58
C LEU A 125 1.23 6.27 21.20
N LYS A 126 0.99 5.96 22.48
CA LYS A 126 1.74 4.91 23.19
C LYS A 126 1.70 3.56 22.46
N ASP A 127 0.53 3.20 21.96
CA ASP A 127 0.31 1.98 21.18
C ASP A 127 -0.32 2.36 19.83
N PRO A 128 0.10 1.75 18.72
CA PRO A 128 -0.51 2.00 17.41
C PRO A 128 -1.99 1.59 17.39
N VAL A 129 -2.79 2.33 16.60
CA VAL A 129 -4.19 1.97 16.37
C VAL A 129 -4.26 0.87 15.32
N THR A 130 -4.95 -0.22 15.61
CA THR A 130 -5.05 -1.38 14.73
C THR A 130 -6.50 -1.71 14.42
N GLY A 131 -6.84 -1.85 13.13
CA GLY A 131 -8.11 -2.36 12.65
C GLY A 131 -7.92 -3.61 11.79
N THR A 132 -8.85 -4.55 11.86
CA THR A 132 -8.77 -5.82 11.10
C THR A 132 -10.15 -6.18 10.56
N VAL A 133 -10.22 -6.54 9.28
CA VAL A 133 -11.45 -7.03 8.63
C VAL A 133 -11.17 -8.28 7.82
N ALA A 134 -12.19 -9.12 7.63
CA ALA A 134 -12.10 -10.24 6.69
C ALA A 134 -12.05 -9.73 5.26
N LEU A 135 -11.28 -10.36 4.37
CA LEU A 135 -11.27 -10.05 2.95
C LEU A 135 -12.64 -10.34 2.33
N VAL A 136 -13.05 -9.50 1.39
CA VAL A 136 -14.27 -9.64 0.58
C VAL A 136 -13.97 -10.57 -0.60
N ASP A 137 -13.06 -10.14 -1.46
CA ASP A 137 -12.73 -10.84 -2.71
C ASP A 137 -11.21 -10.93 -2.99
N GLY A 138 -10.40 -10.23 -2.19
CA GLY A 138 -8.94 -10.16 -2.38
C GLY A 138 -8.49 -9.31 -3.58
N GLU A 139 -9.41 -8.59 -4.24
CA GLU A 139 -9.05 -7.62 -5.29
C GLU A 139 -8.53 -6.29 -4.73
N ILE A 140 -8.45 -6.18 -3.41
CA ILE A 140 -7.84 -5.11 -2.59
C ILE A 140 -8.74 -3.86 -2.47
N ALA A 141 -9.31 -3.36 -3.56
CA ALA A 141 -10.13 -2.14 -3.51
C ALA A 141 -11.39 -2.33 -2.66
N GLU A 142 -12.12 -3.43 -2.87
CA GLU A 142 -13.32 -3.77 -2.10
C GLU A 142 -12.98 -4.11 -0.64
N ASP A 143 -11.84 -4.78 -0.42
CA ASP A 143 -11.34 -5.10 0.91
C ASP A 143 -11.06 -3.82 1.74
N LEU A 144 -10.50 -2.79 1.10
CA LEU A 144 -10.27 -1.48 1.71
C LEU A 144 -11.56 -0.71 1.94
N THR A 145 -12.50 -0.76 0.98
CA THR A 145 -13.84 -0.15 1.13
C THR A 145 -14.53 -0.73 2.37
N ARG A 146 -14.48 -2.04 2.54
CA ARG A 146 -15.00 -2.72 3.74
C ARG A 146 -14.27 -2.28 5.01
N TYR A 147 -12.93 -2.16 4.98
CA TYR A 147 -12.16 -1.69 6.12
C TYR A 147 -12.59 -0.30 6.57
N PHE A 148 -12.76 0.63 5.64
CA PHE A 148 -13.21 1.98 5.97
C PHE A 148 -14.63 1.98 6.56
N ALA A 149 -15.53 1.16 6.04
CA ALA A 149 -16.90 1.08 6.53
C ALA A 149 -16.98 0.45 7.93
N GLU A 150 -16.33 -0.70 8.15
CA GLU A 150 -16.47 -1.49 9.38
C GLU A 150 -15.53 -1.03 10.51
N SER A 151 -14.28 -0.65 10.18
CA SER A 151 -13.26 -0.30 11.17
C SER A 151 -13.16 1.21 11.42
N GLU A 152 -13.15 2.02 10.36
CA GLU A 152 -13.07 3.48 10.48
C GLU A 152 -14.43 4.15 10.61
N GLN A 153 -15.51 3.44 10.27
CA GLN A 153 -16.89 3.93 10.22
C GLN A 153 -17.05 5.14 9.27
N ILE A 154 -16.28 5.15 8.19
CA ILE A 154 -16.31 6.19 7.15
C ILE A 154 -16.83 5.52 5.86
N PRO A 155 -18.05 5.87 5.40
CA PRO A 155 -18.55 5.40 4.12
C PRO A 155 -17.59 5.86 3.01
N SER A 156 -17.07 4.90 2.23
CA SER A 156 -16.01 5.14 1.27
C SER A 156 -16.22 4.32 0.01
N ALA A 157 -15.68 4.79 -1.11
CA ALA A 157 -15.52 4.03 -2.33
C ALA A 157 -14.06 4.12 -2.78
N CYS A 158 -13.52 3.02 -3.31
CA CYS A 158 -12.12 2.91 -3.70
C CYS A 158 -12.01 2.26 -5.08
N ALA A 159 -11.16 2.81 -5.95
CA ALA A 159 -10.73 2.14 -7.16
C ALA A 159 -9.22 2.15 -7.26
N LEU A 160 -8.67 0.97 -7.55
CA LEU A 160 -7.23 0.74 -7.68
C LEU A 160 -6.94 0.01 -8.98
N GLY A 161 -5.88 0.38 -9.66
CA GLY A 161 -5.52 -0.25 -10.92
C GLY A 161 -4.01 -0.28 -11.15
N VAL A 162 -3.55 -1.39 -11.70
CA VAL A 162 -2.18 -1.56 -12.22
C VAL A 162 -2.30 -2.26 -13.57
N LEU A 163 -1.79 -1.63 -14.62
CA LEU A 163 -1.69 -2.19 -15.95
C LEU A 163 -0.23 -2.58 -16.21
N VAL A 164 0.00 -3.86 -16.38
CA VAL A 164 1.31 -4.42 -16.72
C VAL A 164 1.34 -4.69 -18.23
N ASP A 165 2.38 -4.25 -18.90
CA ASP A 165 2.57 -4.47 -20.34
C ASP A 165 3.08 -5.90 -20.62
N THR A 166 3.13 -6.27 -21.89
CA THR A 166 3.56 -7.59 -22.37
C THR A 166 5.03 -7.90 -22.06
N ASP A 167 5.86 -6.87 -21.89
CA ASP A 167 7.25 -6.98 -21.45
C ASP A 167 7.41 -7.06 -19.91
N CYS A 168 6.29 -7.17 -19.18
CA CYS A 168 6.19 -7.20 -17.73
C CYS A 168 6.53 -5.86 -17.03
N THR A 169 6.71 -4.75 -17.75
CA THR A 169 6.86 -3.42 -17.15
C THR A 169 5.50 -2.83 -16.77
N VAL A 170 5.49 -1.86 -15.83
CA VAL A 170 4.26 -1.20 -15.43
C VAL A 170 3.93 -0.06 -16.40
N LYS A 171 2.88 -0.23 -17.19
CA LYS A 171 2.42 0.77 -18.15
C LYS A 171 1.78 1.96 -17.44
N CYS A 172 0.86 1.70 -16.51
CA CYS A 172 0.28 2.70 -15.62
C CYS A 172 -0.22 2.06 -14.33
N ALA A 173 -0.18 2.83 -13.25
CA ALA A 173 -0.73 2.46 -11.95
C ALA A 173 -1.28 3.69 -11.23
N GLY A 174 -2.35 3.50 -10.48
CA GLY A 174 -2.97 4.55 -9.69
C GLY A 174 -4.27 4.10 -9.05
N GLY A 175 -4.92 5.03 -8.38
CA GLY A 175 -6.18 4.78 -7.70
C GLY A 175 -6.78 6.06 -7.13
N TRP A 176 -7.98 5.93 -6.64
CA TRP A 176 -8.64 6.99 -5.88
C TRP A 176 -9.41 6.40 -4.70
N LEU A 177 -9.57 7.23 -3.68
CA LEU A 177 -10.37 6.97 -2.50
C LEU A 177 -11.32 8.16 -2.30
N VAL A 178 -12.62 7.88 -2.36
CA VAL A 178 -13.70 8.83 -2.01
C VAL A 178 -14.22 8.50 -0.63
N GLN A 179 -14.43 9.52 0.19
CA GLN A 179 -14.92 9.38 1.56
C GLN A 179 -16.03 10.40 1.83
N LEU A 180 -17.08 9.94 2.48
CA LEU A 180 -18.20 10.79 2.88
C LEU A 180 -17.99 11.33 4.28
N MET A 181 -18.13 12.63 4.45
CA MET A 181 -18.10 13.28 5.76
C MET A 181 -19.47 13.17 6.43
N PRO A 182 -19.56 13.28 7.77
CA PRO A 182 -20.85 13.27 8.45
C PRO A 182 -21.78 14.38 7.92
N GLY A 183 -23.04 14.00 7.65
CA GLY A 183 -24.07 14.95 7.22
C GLY A 183 -24.21 15.15 5.70
N VAL A 184 -23.57 14.31 4.88
CA VAL A 184 -23.83 14.26 3.43
C VAL A 184 -25.30 13.93 3.18
N LYS A 185 -25.90 14.62 2.22
CA LYS A 185 -27.31 14.42 1.86
C LYS A 185 -27.49 13.19 0.95
N ASP A 186 -28.58 12.46 1.11
CA ASP A 186 -28.87 11.28 0.28
C ASP A 186 -28.84 11.60 -1.22
N ALA A 187 -29.35 12.76 -1.66
CA ALA A 187 -29.29 13.17 -3.05
C ALA A 187 -27.88 13.35 -3.61
N ASP A 188 -26.90 13.73 -2.76
CA ASP A 188 -25.49 13.85 -3.15
C ASP A 188 -24.85 12.48 -3.20
N ILE A 189 -25.25 11.55 -2.32
CA ILE A 189 -24.82 10.15 -2.34
C ILE A 189 -25.33 9.48 -3.62
N ASP A 190 -26.62 9.58 -3.94
CA ASP A 190 -27.23 9.02 -5.15
C ASP A 190 -26.52 9.53 -6.41
N ARG A 191 -26.18 10.82 -6.46
CA ARG A 191 -25.44 11.40 -7.57
C ARG A 191 -24.03 10.81 -7.67
N LEU A 192 -23.31 10.72 -6.57
CA LEU A 192 -21.98 10.14 -6.55
C LEU A 192 -22.02 8.67 -7.03
N GLU A 193 -22.94 7.87 -6.52
CA GLU A 193 -23.11 6.47 -6.94
C GLU A 193 -23.42 6.36 -8.43
N ALA A 194 -24.28 7.24 -8.95
CA ALA A 194 -24.58 7.28 -10.39
C ALA A 194 -23.36 7.65 -11.24
N ASN A 195 -22.45 8.51 -10.73
CA ASN A 195 -21.18 8.81 -11.39
C ASN A 195 -20.26 7.60 -11.37
N LEU A 196 -20.04 7.01 -10.18
CA LEU A 196 -19.15 5.85 -10.00
C LEU A 196 -19.55 4.67 -10.91
N ALA A 197 -20.87 4.43 -11.08
CA ALA A 197 -21.38 3.36 -11.95
C ALA A 197 -21.06 3.55 -13.45
N LYS A 198 -20.74 4.76 -13.88
CA LYS A 198 -20.41 5.11 -15.28
C LYS A 198 -18.92 5.19 -15.55
N LEU A 199 -18.09 5.20 -14.48
CA LEU A 199 -16.66 5.37 -14.64
C LEU A 199 -16.00 4.17 -15.32
N GLU A 200 -15.08 4.48 -16.20
CA GLU A 200 -14.15 3.48 -16.70
C GLU A 200 -13.18 3.03 -15.59
N PRO A 201 -12.59 1.82 -15.73
CA PRO A 201 -11.54 1.38 -14.81
C PRO A 201 -10.41 2.40 -14.71
N MET A 202 -9.84 2.58 -13.53
CA MET A 202 -8.74 3.54 -13.27
C MET A 202 -7.60 3.41 -14.28
N THR A 203 -7.20 2.18 -14.61
CA THR A 203 -6.14 1.92 -15.60
C THR A 203 -6.50 2.38 -17.01
N ALA A 204 -7.77 2.28 -17.41
CA ALA A 204 -8.21 2.75 -18.72
C ALA A 204 -8.16 4.28 -18.81
N MET A 205 -8.54 4.98 -17.75
CA MET A 205 -8.45 6.45 -17.68
C MET A 205 -6.99 6.91 -17.74
N LEU A 206 -6.10 6.28 -16.95
CA LEU A 206 -4.67 6.60 -16.97
C LEU A 206 -4.00 6.26 -18.30
N ASP A 207 -4.34 5.14 -18.94
CA ASP A 207 -3.78 4.72 -20.22
C ASP A 207 -4.19 5.66 -21.36
N LYS A 208 -5.35 6.29 -21.26
CA LYS A 208 -5.80 7.39 -22.16
C LYS A 208 -5.07 8.72 -21.90
N GLY A 209 -4.23 8.80 -20.87
CA GLY A 209 -3.49 10.01 -20.51
C GLY A 209 -4.30 11.02 -19.70
N MET A 210 -5.44 10.62 -19.09
CA MET A 210 -6.20 11.53 -18.23
C MET A 210 -5.37 11.96 -17.02
N SER A 211 -5.42 13.25 -16.73
CA SER A 211 -4.83 13.82 -15.52
C SER A 211 -5.62 13.44 -14.27
N LEU A 212 -5.02 13.57 -13.07
CA LEU A 212 -5.76 13.33 -11.81
C LEU A 212 -6.90 14.32 -11.64
N GLU A 213 -6.76 15.53 -12.13
CA GLU A 213 -7.79 16.57 -12.14
C GLU A 213 -9.01 16.15 -12.97
N GLU A 214 -8.77 15.59 -14.16
CA GLU A 214 -9.83 15.06 -15.04
C GLU A 214 -10.51 13.84 -14.43
N ILE A 215 -9.76 12.94 -13.81
CA ILE A 215 -10.30 11.76 -13.12
C ILE A 215 -11.17 12.18 -11.94
N ILE A 216 -10.69 13.09 -11.09
CA ILE A 216 -11.47 13.63 -9.97
C ILE A 216 -12.73 14.32 -10.46
N SER A 217 -12.64 15.11 -11.52
CA SER A 217 -13.80 15.78 -12.12
C SER A 217 -14.83 14.80 -12.67
N ALA A 218 -14.39 13.66 -13.22
CA ALA A 218 -15.28 12.61 -13.68
C ALA A 218 -15.97 11.87 -12.50
N VAL A 219 -15.24 11.60 -11.40
CA VAL A 219 -15.81 11.02 -10.18
C VAL A 219 -16.84 11.96 -9.56
N LEU A 220 -16.53 13.25 -9.50
CA LEU A 220 -17.37 14.29 -8.88
C LEU A 220 -18.20 15.07 -9.92
N ASP A 221 -18.60 14.42 -11.02
CA ASP A 221 -19.40 15.10 -12.05
C ASP A 221 -20.69 15.68 -11.49
N GLY A 222 -20.97 16.94 -11.84
CA GLY A 222 -22.12 17.69 -11.32
C GLY A 222 -21.96 18.28 -9.92
N PHE A 223 -20.76 18.14 -9.29
CA PHE A 223 -20.40 18.86 -8.06
C PHE A 223 -19.47 20.02 -8.38
N GLU A 224 -19.48 21.06 -7.51
CA GLU A 224 -18.44 22.10 -7.52
C GLU A 224 -17.21 21.54 -6.80
N VAL A 225 -16.11 21.38 -7.52
CA VAL A 225 -14.87 20.77 -7.02
C VAL A 225 -13.85 21.83 -6.64
N ASP A 226 -13.37 21.78 -5.41
CA ASP A 226 -12.22 22.53 -4.95
C ASP A 226 -11.00 21.60 -4.89
N PHE A 227 -10.03 21.83 -5.79
CA PHE A 227 -8.75 21.16 -5.72
C PHE A 227 -7.92 21.77 -4.60
N LEU A 228 -7.37 20.92 -3.73
CA LEU A 228 -6.65 21.36 -2.52
C LEU A 228 -5.14 21.32 -2.74
N GLN A 229 -4.52 20.18 -2.44
CA GLN A 229 -3.09 20.02 -2.41
C GLN A 229 -2.64 18.92 -3.38
N THR A 230 -1.56 19.18 -4.09
CA THR A 230 -0.82 18.16 -4.84
C THR A 230 0.47 17.86 -4.09
N GLU A 231 0.75 16.58 -3.85
CA GLU A 231 1.96 16.12 -3.19
C GLU A 231 2.72 15.19 -4.12
N GLU A 232 4.02 15.40 -4.27
CA GLU A 232 4.91 14.45 -4.94
C GLU A 232 5.19 13.28 -4.00
N ILE A 233 5.05 12.06 -4.52
CA ILE A 233 5.21 10.83 -3.74
C ILE A 233 6.24 9.93 -4.42
N GLY A 234 6.76 8.93 -3.68
CA GLY A 234 7.74 8.02 -4.23
C GLY A 234 7.91 6.73 -3.42
N TYR A 235 8.59 5.76 -4.04
CA TYR A 235 9.03 4.58 -3.32
C TYR A 235 10.25 4.93 -2.46
N ARG A 236 10.09 4.90 -1.14
CA ARG A 236 11.16 5.26 -0.21
C ARG A 236 11.28 4.26 0.93
N CYS A 237 12.46 3.67 1.08
CA CYS A 237 12.77 2.82 2.22
C CYS A 237 13.70 3.56 3.20
N ALA A 238 13.23 3.72 4.43
CA ALA A 238 13.98 4.35 5.51
C ALA A 238 14.76 3.34 6.35
N CYS A 239 15.26 2.22 5.76
CA CYS A 239 16.11 1.29 6.47
C CYS A 239 17.50 1.90 6.70
N SER A 240 18.06 1.61 7.85
CA SER A 240 19.43 2.01 8.21
C SER A 240 20.12 0.87 8.94
N ARG A 241 21.47 0.95 9.07
CA ARG A 241 22.23 -0.03 9.81
C ARG A 241 21.76 -0.12 11.26
N GLU A 242 21.50 1.01 11.89
CA GLU A 242 21.03 1.10 13.27
C GLU A 242 19.64 0.44 13.47
N LYS A 243 18.74 0.56 12.46
CA LYS A 243 17.44 -0.14 12.49
C LYS A 243 17.61 -1.65 12.38
N VAL A 244 18.54 -2.12 11.55
CA VAL A 244 18.85 -3.56 11.42
C VAL A 244 19.51 -4.08 12.69
N GLU A 245 20.43 -3.36 13.29
CA GLU A 245 21.08 -3.70 14.57
C GLU A 245 20.03 -3.86 15.69
N ARG A 246 19.09 -2.91 15.80
CA ARG A 246 17.97 -3.02 16.75
C ARG A 246 17.10 -4.23 16.49
N ALA A 247 16.82 -4.55 15.22
CA ALA A 247 16.07 -5.75 14.85
C ALA A 247 16.83 -7.02 15.26
N LEU A 248 18.14 -7.09 15.01
CA LEU A 248 18.98 -8.21 15.45
C LEU A 248 18.99 -8.37 16.98
N ILE A 249 19.15 -7.28 17.73
CA ILE A 249 19.05 -7.28 19.20
C ILE A 249 17.70 -7.84 19.65
N SER A 250 16.62 -7.51 18.95
CA SER A 250 15.26 -7.97 19.27
C SER A 250 15.03 -9.46 19.03
N LEU A 251 15.88 -10.15 18.25
CA LEU A 251 15.83 -11.61 18.08
C LEU A 251 16.14 -12.33 19.41
N GLY A 252 16.93 -11.71 20.27
CA GLY A 252 17.35 -12.24 21.55
C GLY A 252 18.66 -13.03 21.49
N LYS A 253 19.19 -13.35 22.67
CA LYS A 253 20.52 -13.95 22.82
C LYS A 253 20.67 -15.30 22.11
N THR A 254 19.64 -16.14 22.16
CA THR A 254 19.68 -17.48 21.57
C THR A 254 19.90 -17.46 20.06
N GLU A 255 19.12 -16.66 19.34
CA GLU A 255 19.24 -16.58 17.86
C GLU A 255 20.51 -15.88 17.44
N LEU A 256 20.90 -14.77 18.11
CA LEU A 256 22.18 -14.12 17.84
C LEU A 256 23.39 -15.03 18.07
N SER A 257 23.36 -15.86 19.14
CA SER A 257 24.44 -16.82 19.42
C SER A 257 24.54 -17.90 18.33
N LYS A 258 23.40 -18.37 17.77
CA LYS A 258 23.40 -19.29 16.65
C LYS A 258 24.02 -18.65 15.39
N MET A 259 23.62 -17.43 15.05
CA MET A 259 24.19 -16.70 13.92
C MET A 259 25.71 -16.55 14.03
N ILE A 260 26.22 -16.24 15.24
CA ILE A 260 27.65 -16.12 15.52
C ILE A 260 28.39 -17.46 15.36
N ALA A 261 27.74 -18.57 15.77
CA ALA A 261 28.33 -19.91 15.69
C ALA A 261 28.38 -20.47 14.26
N GLU A 262 27.36 -20.18 13.44
CA GLU A 262 27.16 -20.78 12.13
C GLU A 262 27.97 -20.11 11.02
N GLN A 263 28.24 -18.79 11.12
CA GLN A 263 28.83 -18.00 10.04
C GLN A 263 29.89 -17.02 10.51
N GLU A 264 30.97 -16.87 9.74
CA GLU A 264 31.98 -15.81 9.98
C GLU A 264 31.47 -14.41 9.60
N LYS A 265 30.57 -14.34 8.64
CA LYS A 265 29.90 -13.11 8.17
C LYS A 265 28.41 -13.40 7.97
N SER A 266 27.59 -12.58 8.53
CA SER A 266 26.14 -12.65 8.36
C SER A 266 25.64 -11.53 7.45
N GLU A 267 24.78 -11.87 6.51
CA GLU A 267 24.10 -10.90 5.64
C GLU A 267 22.63 -10.79 6.05
N VAL A 268 22.17 -9.56 6.23
CA VAL A 268 20.75 -9.25 6.52
C VAL A 268 20.24 -8.38 5.39
N THR A 269 19.27 -8.89 4.65
CA THR A 269 18.65 -8.17 3.54
C THR A 269 17.38 -7.45 4.01
N CYS A 270 17.23 -6.19 3.63
CA CYS A 270 16.02 -5.43 3.89
C CYS A 270 14.88 -5.93 3.00
N GLN A 271 13.78 -6.40 3.59
CA GLN A 271 12.62 -6.92 2.86
C GLN A 271 11.95 -5.88 1.94
N PHE A 272 12.16 -4.56 2.19
CA PHE A 272 11.53 -3.50 1.41
C PHE A 272 12.35 -2.99 0.23
N CYS A 273 13.69 -3.13 0.24
CA CYS A 273 14.53 -2.53 -0.81
C CYS A 273 15.75 -3.37 -1.19
N ASP A 274 15.81 -4.60 -0.71
CA ASP A 274 16.88 -5.57 -0.96
C ASP A 274 18.30 -5.09 -0.62
N LYS A 275 18.42 -3.99 0.12
CA LYS A 275 19.73 -3.53 0.60
C LYS A 275 20.30 -4.55 1.58
N ILE A 276 21.53 -4.97 1.30
CA ILE A 276 22.25 -5.95 2.11
C ILE A 276 23.11 -5.25 3.16
N TYR A 277 22.93 -5.65 4.41
CA TYR A 277 23.73 -5.23 5.56
C TYR A 277 24.60 -6.39 6.01
N ARG A 278 25.92 -6.17 6.06
CA ARG A 278 26.91 -7.17 6.43
C ARG A 278 27.39 -6.94 7.84
N PHE A 279 27.43 -8.01 8.62
CA PHE A 279 27.92 -8.03 10.00
C PHE A 279 29.02 -9.07 10.15
N SER A 280 30.17 -8.67 10.72
CA SER A 280 31.21 -9.59 11.15
C SER A 280 30.81 -10.28 12.44
N ARG A 281 31.50 -11.38 12.77
CA ARG A 281 31.31 -12.08 14.04
C ARG A 281 31.50 -11.17 15.24
N ASP A 282 32.53 -10.28 15.23
CA ASP A 282 32.81 -9.34 16.31
C ASP A 282 31.66 -8.34 16.49
N GLN A 283 31.12 -7.82 15.39
CA GLN A 283 29.95 -6.92 15.42
C GLN A 283 28.70 -7.60 16.00
N LEU A 284 28.45 -8.85 15.63
CA LEU A 284 27.33 -9.60 16.22
C LEU A 284 27.56 -9.91 17.71
N GLN A 285 28.82 -10.17 18.13
CA GLN A 285 29.18 -10.33 19.54
C GLN A 285 28.93 -9.06 20.35
N GLU A 286 29.23 -7.89 19.79
CA GLU A 286 28.91 -6.61 20.41
C GLU A 286 27.39 -6.45 20.59
N LEU A 287 26.60 -6.71 19.54
CA LEU A 287 25.13 -6.66 19.62
C LEU A 287 24.56 -7.65 20.64
N LEU A 288 25.19 -8.82 20.81
CA LEU A 288 24.77 -9.83 21.78
C LEU A 288 24.82 -9.32 23.23
N THR A 289 25.75 -8.40 23.56
CA THR A 289 25.84 -7.79 24.89
C THR A 289 24.62 -6.94 25.24
N HIS A 290 23.92 -6.41 24.23
CA HIS A 290 22.72 -5.59 24.36
C HIS A 290 21.41 -6.41 24.22
N ALA A 291 21.51 -7.68 23.83
CA ALA A 291 20.34 -8.52 23.64
C ALA A 291 19.78 -9.06 24.97
N VAL A 292 18.46 -9.09 25.08
CA VAL A 292 17.75 -9.60 26.25
C VAL A 292 17.48 -11.11 26.07
N GLU A 293 17.53 -11.88 27.16
CA GLU A 293 17.06 -13.25 27.15
C GLU A 293 15.54 -13.25 26.93
N LYS A 294 15.07 -13.76 25.79
CA LYS A 294 13.65 -14.04 25.58
C LYS A 294 13.33 -15.32 26.37
N LYS A 295 12.39 -15.19 27.31
CA LYS A 295 11.79 -16.33 28.02
C LYS A 295 10.92 -17.18 27.08
#